data_ce3df04720131185ea441498cedcf443
#
_entry.id   ce3df04720131185ea441498cedcf443
#
_cell.length_a   1.000
_cell.length_b   1.000
_cell.length_c   1.000
_cell.angle_alpha   90.00
_cell.angle_beta   90.00
_cell.angle_gamma   90.00
#
_symmetry.space_group_name_H-M   'P 1'
#
loop_
_entity.id
_entity.type
_entity.pdbx_description
1 polymer ?
#
loop_
_entity_poly.entity_id
_entity_poly.type
_entity_poly.pdbx_seq_one_letter_code
_entity_poly.pdbx_strand_id
1 'polypeptide(L)'
;MALANMAPAVAQQDPQYATPLKTTYRISGTFGEIRGNHYHAGLDMGTAGVEDIDVHAAEDGWVSRIKVGPYGYGRALYIDHPDGHTTVYGHLNGFAPKIDSLVRREQYANESFDVLIFPEKGKIPVKRDEVVALSGNTGGSGGPHLHFEVRDTKTEEPLNPLRFISTAQDNTPPTLFGVKIYAISPDAQVAGGQTGMLLVFLVSLCIRKSTKS
;
A
#
# COMPACT_ATOMS: atom_id res chain seq x y z
N MET A 1 42.18 -7.80 -26.93
CA MET A 1 41.06 -8.00 -25.98
C MET A 1 40.81 -6.71 -25.28
N ALA A 2 39.74 -6.00 -25.64
CA ALA A 2 39.36 -4.76 -24.98
C ALA A 2 38.44 -5.10 -23.80
N LEU A 3 38.88 -4.83 -22.58
CA LEU A 3 38.04 -4.89 -21.39
C LEU A 3 37.06 -3.72 -21.45
N ALA A 4 35.78 -4.04 -21.69
CA ALA A 4 34.72 -3.05 -21.58
C ALA A 4 34.60 -2.61 -20.11
N ASN A 5 34.87 -1.34 -19.86
CA ASN A 5 34.71 -0.69 -18.58
C ASN A 5 33.19 -0.54 -18.35
N MET A 6 32.56 -1.53 -17.69
CA MET A 6 31.19 -1.38 -17.21
C MET A 6 31.19 -0.39 -16.06
N ALA A 7 30.72 0.82 -16.31
CA ALA A 7 30.42 1.76 -15.24
C ALA A 7 29.41 1.11 -14.29
N PRO A 8 29.56 1.26 -12.97
CA PRO A 8 28.59 0.74 -12.02
C PRO A 8 27.24 1.37 -12.31
N ALA A 9 26.19 0.54 -12.43
CA ALA A 9 24.83 1.03 -12.53
C ALA A 9 24.54 1.86 -11.27
N VAL A 10 24.32 3.15 -11.44
CA VAL A 10 23.85 4.01 -10.35
C VAL A 10 22.46 3.50 -10.02
N ALA A 11 22.29 2.97 -8.81
CA ALA A 11 20.98 2.56 -8.34
C ALA A 11 20.08 3.79 -8.38
N GLN A 12 19.04 3.75 -9.22
CA GLN A 12 18.06 4.83 -9.30
C GLN A 12 17.35 4.90 -7.95
N GLN A 13 17.48 6.04 -7.27
CA GLN A 13 16.82 6.25 -6.00
C GLN A 13 15.33 6.48 -6.26
N ASP A 14 14.48 5.77 -5.51
CA ASP A 14 13.04 5.96 -5.62
C ASP A 14 12.65 7.40 -5.25
N PRO A 15 11.62 7.96 -5.89
CA PRO A 15 11.17 9.31 -5.58
C PRO A 15 10.70 9.42 -4.13
N GLN A 16 10.96 10.57 -3.50
CA GLN A 16 10.57 10.82 -2.11
C GLN A 16 9.20 11.49 -2.05
N TYR A 17 8.19 10.72 -1.66
CA TYR A 17 6.82 11.17 -1.50
C TYR A 17 6.55 11.77 -0.12
N ALA A 18 5.56 12.63 -0.03
CA ALA A 18 5.06 13.11 1.25
C ALA A 18 4.28 12.02 1.98
N THR A 19 4.34 12.05 3.30
CA THR A 19 3.49 11.18 4.13
C THR A 19 2.02 11.57 3.99
N PRO A 20 1.12 10.62 3.69
CA PRO A 20 -0.29 10.94 3.49
C PRO A 20 -1.04 11.36 4.77
N LEU A 21 -0.54 11.00 5.94
CA LEU A 21 -1.05 11.49 7.23
C LEU A 21 -0.06 12.46 7.85
N LYS A 22 -0.53 13.65 8.25
CA LYS A 22 0.30 14.69 8.91
C LYS A 22 0.23 14.64 10.44
N THR A 23 -0.56 13.74 11.00
CA THR A 23 -0.63 13.46 12.43
C THR A 23 0.27 12.30 12.83
N THR A 24 0.46 12.10 14.12
CA THR A 24 1.15 10.91 14.63
C THR A 24 0.31 9.66 14.32
N TYR A 25 0.92 8.71 13.67
CA TYR A 25 0.31 7.40 13.40
C TYR A 25 1.28 6.28 13.76
N ARG A 26 0.74 5.08 13.90
CA ARG A 26 1.50 3.87 14.14
C ARG A 26 1.34 2.95 12.94
N ILE A 27 2.42 2.36 12.45
CA ILE A 27 2.33 1.29 11.46
C ILE A 27 1.71 0.07 12.13
N SER A 28 0.52 -0.31 11.70
CA SER A 28 -0.25 -1.46 12.18
C SER A 28 -0.19 -2.66 11.26
N GLY A 29 0.16 -2.47 9.98
CA GLY A 29 0.41 -3.51 8.98
C GLY A 29 1.52 -3.10 8.03
N THR A 30 2.40 -4.04 7.69
CA THR A 30 3.54 -3.79 6.81
C THR A 30 3.34 -4.40 5.42
N PHE A 31 4.05 -3.84 4.43
CA PHE A 31 4.06 -4.39 3.06
C PHE A 31 4.57 -5.83 3.05
N GLY A 32 3.88 -6.70 2.29
CA GLY A 32 4.23 -8.11 2.16
C GLY A 32 3.83 -9.00 3.34
N GLU A 33 3.18 -8.45 4.36
CA GLU A 33 2.65 -9.23 5.48
C GLU A 33 1.62 -10.26 4.98
N ILE A 34 1.70 -11.50 5.49
CA ILE A 34 0.77 -12.56 5.11
C ILE A 34 -0.59 -12.30 5.75
N ARG A 35 -1.61 -12.17 4.93
CA ARG A 35 -3.03 -12.13 5.29
C ARG A 35 -3.68 -13.48 5.00
N GLY A 36 -4.94 -13.65 5.31
CA GLY A 36 -5.63 -14.95 5.20
C GLY A 36 -5.53 -15.64 3.85
N ASN A 37 -5.55 -14.87 2.74
CA ASN A 37 -5.55 -15.38 1.36
C ASN A 37 -4.68 -14.56 0.38
N HIS A 38 -3.95 -13.55 0.85
CA HIS A 38 -3.10 -12.68 0.03
C HIS A 38 -1.97 -12.08 0.85
N TYR A 39 -1.01 -11.44 0.15
CA TYR A 39 -0.01 -10.59 0.78
C TYR A 39 -0.54 -9.16 0.89
N HIS A 40 -0.20 -8.48 1.99
CA HIS A 40 -0.56 -7.09 2.19
C HIS A 40 0.14 -6.20 1.16
N ALA A 41 -0.65 -5.51 0.34
CA ALA A 41 -0.16 -4.74 -0.80
C ALA A 41 0.35 -3.34 -0.44
N GLY A 42 0.22 -2.94 0.82
CA GLY A 42 0.53 -1.58 1.25
C GLY A 42 1.07 -1.47 2.67
N LEU A 43 0.80 -0.34 3.26
CA LEU A 43 1.15 0.03 4.62
C LEU A 43 -0.10 0.50 5.35
N ASP A 44 -0.41 -0.10 6.50
CA ASP A 44 -1.53 0.33 7.34
C ASP A 44 -1.04 1.34 8.37
N MET A 45 -1.54 2.57 8.28
CA MET A 45 -1.24 3.68 9.18
C MET A 45 -2.41 3.83 10.17
N GLY A 46 -2.25 3.25 11.37
CA GLY A 46 -3.28 3.26 12.41
C GLY A 46 -3.49 4.66 12.99
N THR A 47 -4.74 5.07 13.11
CA THR A 47 -5.16 6.41 13.55
C THR A 47 -5.62 6.43 15.01
N ALA A 48 -5.18 5.47 15.82
CA ALA A 48 -5.52 5.35 17.24
C ALA A 48 -7.03 5.29 17.53
N GLY A 49 -7.81 4.71 16.61
CA GLY A 49 -9.26 4.59 16.74
C GLY A 49 -10.04 5.82 16.26
N VAL A 50 -9.36 6.83 15.71
CA VAL A 50 -9.98 8.07 15.21
C VAL A 50 -10.21 7.96 13.71
N GLU A 51 -11.41 8.30 13.26
CA GLU A 51 -11.76 8.49 11.85
C GLU A 51 -11.70 9.99 11.49
N ASP A 52 -11.90 10.29 10.21
CA ASP A 52 -11.98 11.66 9.67
C ASP A 52 -10.69 12.49 9.81
N ILE A 53 -9.53 11.83 9.90
CA ILE A 53 -8.24 12.52 9.82
C ILE A 53 -7.96 12.85 8.34
N ASP A 54 -7.50 14.07 8.08
CA ASP A 54 -7.13 14.53 6.74
C ASP A 54 -6.09 13.61 6.10
N VAL A 55 -6.43 13.11 4.90
CA VAL A 55 -5.55 12.33 4.05
C VAL A 55 -5.07 13.21 2.91
N HIS A 56 -3.75 13.32 2.78
CA HIS A 56 -3.08 14.18 1.82
C HIS A 56 -2.54 13.40 0.63
N ALA A 57 -2.55 14.02 -0.55
CA ALA A 57 -1.87 13.47 -1.72
C ALA A 57 -0.36 13.39 -1.46
N ALA A 58 0.22 12.22 -1.71
CA ALA A 58 1.63 11.96 -1.45
C ALA A 58 2.55 12.71 -2.43
N GLU A 59 2.07 13.00 -3.66
CA GLU A 59 2.80 13.75 -4.68
C GLU A 59 1.82 14.42 -5.65
N ASP A 60 2.31 15.34 -6.49
CA ASP A 60 1.57 15.94 -7.60
C ASP A 60 1.05 14.84 -8.54
N GLY A 61 -0.19 15.00 -9.03
CA GLY A 61 -0.77 14.01 -9.93
C GLY A 61 -2.22 14.32 -10.31
N TRP A 62 -2.96 13.30 -10.65
CA TRP A 62 -4.40 13.39 -10.94
C TRP A 62 -5.12 12.14 -10.45
N VAL A 63 -6.37 12.30 -10.03
CA VAL A 63 -7.22 11.18 -9.67
C VAL A 63 -7.48 10.33 -10.91
N SER A 64 -7.09 9.07 -10.87
CA SER A 64 -7.24 8.11 -11.98
C SER A 64 -8.34 7.09 -11.73
N ARG A 65 -8.65 6.80 -10.46
CA ARG A 65 -9.71 5.85 -10.10
C ARG A 65 -10.32 6.22 -8.75
N ILE A 66 -11.64 6.08 -8.65
CA ILE A 66 -12.36 6.21 -7.38
C ILE A 66 -13.24 4.97 -7.25
N LYS A 67 -13.17 4.31 -6.11
CA LYS A 67 -14.00 3.14 -5.80
C LYS A 67 -14.78 3.38 -4.52
N VAL A 68 -16.06 3.04 -4.54
CA VAL A 68 -16.89 2.94 -3.34
C VAL A 68 -17.57 1.58 -3.37
N GLY A 69 -17.50 0.84 -2.28
CA GLY A 69 -18.15 -0.45 -2.15
C GLY A 69 -18.07 -0.97 -0.72
N PRO A 70 -18.85 -2.02 -0.37
CA PRO A 70 -18.93 -2.53 1.00
C PRO A 70 -17.77 -3.43 1.41
N TYR A 71 -16.96 -3.91 0.44
CA TYR A 71 -15.90 -4.89 0.68
C TYR A 71 -14.52 -4.39 0.22
N GLY A 72 -13.48 -5.13 0.57
CA GLY A 72 -12.10 -4.83 0.21
C GLY A 72 -11.67 -3.50 0.80
N TYR A 73 -11.19 -2.57 -0.04
CA TYR A 73 -10.78 -1.23 0.41
C TYR A 73 -11.93 -0.31 0.82
N GLY A 74 -13.19 -0.73 0.67
CA GLY A 74 -14.32 0.13 0.97
C GLY A 74 -14.39 1.34 0.02
N ARG A 75 -14.16 2.56 0.59
CA ARG A 75 -13.89 3.75 -0.21
C ARG A 75 -12.39 3.84 -0.48
N ALA A 76 -12.03 3.93 -1.75
CA ALA A 76 -10.63 4.03 -2.17
C ALA A 76 -10.44 5.09 -3.25
N LEU A 77 -9.30 5.76 -3.16
CA LEU A 77 -8.85 6.77 -4.11
C LEU A 77 -7.51 6.35 -4.72
N TYR A 78 -7.38 6.50 -6.02
CA TYR A 78 -6.16 6.23 -6.78
C TYR A 78 -5.69 7.51 -7.45
N ILE A 79 -4.43 7.84 -7.27
CA ILE A 79 -3.80 9.03 -7.85
C ILE A 79 -2.59 8.58 -8.66
N ASP A 80 -2.63 8.86 -9.97
CA ASP A 80 -1.49 8.63 -10.85
C ASP A 80 -0.55 9.83 -10.81
N HIS A 81 0.75 9.54 -10.79
CA HIS A 81 1.82 10.51 -10.74
C HIS A 81 2.62 10.56 -12.05
N PRO A 82 3.23 11.71 -12.37
CA PRO A 82 4.01 11.87 -13.61
C PRO A 82 5.22 10.94 -13.72
N ASP A 83 5.72 10.43 -12.61
CA ASP A 83 6.89 9.55 -12.53
C ASP A 83 6.57 8.06 -12.83
N GLY A 84 5.30 7.75 -13.14
CA GLY A 84 4.87 6.39 -13.51
C GLY A 84 4.43 5.53 -12.33
N HIS A 85 4.21 6.12 -11.17
CA HIS A 85 3.62 5.44 -10.02
C HIS A 85 2.19 5.87 -9.76
N THR A 86 1.43 5.01 -9.08
CA THR A 86 0.08 5.27 -8.61
C THR A 86 0.03 5.09 -7.10
N THR A 87 -0.47 6.07 -6.37
CA THR A 87 -0.76 5.91 -4.94
C THR A 87 -2.21 5.52 -4.72
N VAL A 88 -2.44 4.61 -3.77
CA VAL A 88 -3.76 4.12 -3.39
C VAL A 88 -4.02 4.43 -1.93
N TYR A 89 -5.20 4.97 -1.65
CA TYR A 89 -5.67 5.34 -0.32
C TYR A 89 -6.95 4.55 -0.05
N GLY A 90 -6.92 3.64 0.91
CA GLY A 90 -8.04 2.73 1.23
C GLY A 90 -8.66 2.98 2.59
N HIS A 91 -9.81 2.35 2.82
CA HIS A 91 -10.63 2.40 4.03
C HIS A 91 -11.12 3.80 4.41
N LEU A 92 -11.24 4.68 3.41
CA LEU A 92 -11.61 6.08 3.60
C LEU A 92 -13.04 6.24 4.14
N ASN A 93 -13.27 7.28 4.95
CA ASN A 93 -14.62 7.66 5.38
C ASN A 93 -15.28 8.65 4.41
N GLY A 94 -14.49 9.49 3.75
CA GLY A 94 -14.97 10.46 2.78
C GLY A 94 -13.90 10.93 1.82
N PHE A 95 -14.31 11.69 0.81
CA PHE A 95 -13.44 12.33 -0.15
C PHE A 95 -13.49 13.85 -0.02
N ALA A 96 -12.45 14.54 -0.48
CA ALA A 96 -12.48 15.99 -0.61
C ALA A 96 -13.67 16.45 -1.49
N PRO A 97 -14.25 17.64 -1.26
CA PRO A 97 -15.51 18.07 -1.89
C PRO A 97 -15.55 17.93 -3.41
N LYS A 98 -14.45 18.22 -4.11
CA LYS A 98 -14.38 18.09 -5.57
C LYS A 98 -14.51 16.64 -6.06
N ILE A 99 -14.03 15.69 -5.26
CA ILE A 99 -14.08 14.25 -5.57
C ILE A 99 -15.45 13.71 -5.12
N ASP A 100 -15.90 14.06 -3.92
CA ASP A 100 -17.17 13.62 -3.35
C ASP A 100 -18.36 14.02 -4.26
N SER A 101 -18.33 15.22 -4.83
CA SER A 101 -19.34 15.69 -5.78
C SER A 101 -19.50 14.77 -7.00
N LEU A 102 -18.37 14.25 -7.52
CA LEU A 102 -18.38 13.30 -8.63
C LEU A 102 -18.93 11.96 -8.19
N VAL A 103 -18.51 11.46 -7.03
CA VAL A 103 -19.02 10.19 -6.47
C VAL A 103 -20.53 10.23 -6.30
N ARG A 104 -21.06 11.28 -5.65
CA ARG A 104 -22.51 11.44 -5.45
C ARG A 104 -23.26 11.47 -6.77
N ARG A 105 -22.77 12.24 -7.74
CA ARG A 105 -23.40 12.31 -9.06
C ARG A 105 -23.50 10.93 -9.70
N GLU A 106 -22.43 10.13 -9.67
CA GLU A 106 -22.43 8.78 -10.24
C GLU A 106 -23.33 7.82 -9.46
N GLN A 107 -23.35 7.93 -8.12
CA GLN A 107 -24.25 7.14 -7.28
C GLN A 107 -25.72 7.42 -7.60
N TYR A 108 -26.11 8.68 -7.73
CA TYR A 108 -27.48 9.05 -8.10
C TYR A 108 -27.83 8.66 -9.54
N ALA A 109 -26.89 8.85 -10.48
CA ALA A 109 -27.12 8.49 -11.89
C ALA A 109 -27.31 6.99 -12.09
N ASN A 110 -26.61 6.17 -11.29
CA ASN A 110 -26.69 4.71 -11.38
C ASN A 110 -27.64 4.08 -10.36
N GLU A 111 -28.29 4.89 -9.51
CA GLU A 111 -29.14 4.42 -8.40
C GLU A 111 -28.46 3.35 -7.55
N SER A 112 -27.14 3.50 -7.31
CA SER A 112 -26.29 2.52 -6.66
C SER A 112 -25.35 3.17 -5.65
N PHE A 113 -25.20 2.52 -4.48
CA PHE A 113 -24.14 2.90 -3.53
C PHE A 113 -22.77 2.56 -4.07
N ASP A 114 -22.63 1.41 -4.76
CA ASP A 114 -21.39 0.93 -5.32
C ASP A 114 -21.07 1.63 -6.63
N VAL A 115 -19.92 2.30 -6.69
CA VAL A 115 -19.45 2.95 -7.90
C VAL A 115 -17.96 2.69 -8.12
N LEU A 116 -17.59 2.59 -9.39
CA LEU A 116 -16.22 2.54 -9.86
C LEU A 116 -16.07 3.57 -10.98
N ILE A 117 -15.32 4.61 -10.72
CA ILE A 117 -15.21 5.78 -11.59
C ILE A 117 -13.76 5.89 -12.08
N PHE A 118 -13.60 6.11 -13.38
CA PHE A 118 -12.32 6.38 -14.02
C PHE A 118 -12.36 7.78 -14.65
N PRO A 119 -11.96 8.83 -13.92
CA PRO A 119 -11.90 10.16 -14.50
C PRO A 119 -10.90 10.21 -15.67
N GLU A 120 -11.18 11.05 -16.66
CA GLU A 120 -10.22 11.33 -17.72
C GLU A 120 -8.90 11.83 -17.14
N LYS A 121 -7.79 11.42 -17.74
CA LYS A 121 -6.44 11.82 -17.33
C LYS A 121 -6.33 13.35 -17.18
N GLY A 122 -5.88 13.79 -16.01
CA GLY A 122 -5.68 15.19 -15.69
C GLY A 122 -6.95 16.00 -15.39
N LYS A 123 -8.14 15.39 -15.42
CA LYS A 123 -9.42 16.10 -15.17
C LYS A 123 -9.58 16.54 -13.72
N ILE A 124 -9.04 15.77 -12.79
CA ILE A 124 -9.03 16.08 -11.36
C ILE A 124 -7.58 16.14 -10.90
N PRO A 125 -6.89 17.26 -11.15
CA PRO A 125 -5.51 17.41 -10.71
C PRO A 125 -5.46 17.56 -9.19
N VAL A 126 -4.39 17.05 -8.59
CA VAL A 126 -4.07 17.19 -7.17
C VAL A 126 -2.63 17.63 -7.01
N LYS A 127 -2.38 18.36 -5.93
CA LYS A 127 -1.05 18.79 -5.56
C LYS A 127 -0.55 17.98 -4.37
N ARG A 128 0.74 17.75 -4.32
CA ARG A 128 1.41 17.20 -3.14
C ARG A 128 0.95 17.95 -1.89
N ASP A 129 0.66 17.22 -0.82
CA ASP A 129 0.15 17.74 0.46
C ASP A 129 -1.29 18.31 0.41
N GLU A 130 -1.98 18.28 -0.73
CA GLU A 130 -3.40 18.64 -0.81
C GLU A 130 -4.26 17.60 -0.08
N VAL A 131 -5.26 18.06 0.70
CA VAL A 131 -6.25 17.16 1.32
C VAL A 131 -7.15 16.58 0.23
N VAL A 132 -7.15 15.25 0.09
CA VAL A 132 -7.91 14.52 -0.95
C VAL A 132 -9.00 13.63 -0.41
N ALA A 133 -8.91 13.26 0.89
CA ALA A 133 -9.85 12.37 1.53
C ALA A 133 -9.80 12.50 3.05
N LEU A 134 -10.66 11.74 3.73
CA LEU A 134 -10.69 11.55 5.18
C LEU A 134 -10.46 10.09 5.50
N SER A 135 -9.61 9.79 6.50
CA SER A 135 -9.37 8.43 6.96
C SER A 135 -10.62 7.82 7.60
N GLY A 136 -10.71 6.49 7.59
CA GLY A 136 -11.89 5.83 8.13
C GLY A 136 -11.67 4.36 8.46
N ASN A 137 -12.77 3.59 8.32
CA ASN A 137 -12.82 2.17 8.65
C ASN A 137 -13.76 1.41 7.69
N THR A 138 -13.89 1.87 6.44
CA THR A 138 -14.81 1.26 5.45
C THR A 138 -14.24 0.00 4.82
N GLY A 139 -15.11 -0.85 4.27
CA GLY A 139 -14.70 -2.11 3.64
C GLY A 139 -14.24 -3.19 4.62
N GLY A 140 -13.25 -3.97 4.23
CA GLY A 140 -12.70 -5.09 5.00
C GLY A 140 -11.67 -4.67 6.06
N SER A 141 -12.00 -3.67 6.87
CA SER A 141 -11.11 -3.13 7.91
C SER A 141 -11.46 -3.61 9.30
N GLY A 142 -10.46 -3.90 10.13
CA GLY A 142 -10.64 -4.30 11.53
C GLY A 142 -10.62 -3.15 12.54
N GLY A 143 -10.44 -1.92 12.10
CA GLY A 143 -10.40 -0.72 12.94
C GLY A 143 -9.88 0.50 12.17
N PRO A 144 -10.10 1.74 12.68
CA PRO A 144 -9.72 2.96 11.97
C PRO A 144 -8.23 3.02 11.61
N HIS A 145 -7.93 3.14 10.32
CA HIS A 145 -6.59 3.31 9.78
C HIS A 145 -6.65 3.81 8.33
N LEU A 146 -5.54 4.30 7.83
CA LEU A 146 -5.33 4.53 6.41
C LEU A 146 -4.52 3.37 5.83
N HIS A 147 -5.08 2.65 4.86
CA HIS A 147 -4.33 1.74 4.01
C HIS A 147 -3.72 2.54 2.86
N PHE A 148 -2.39 2.50 2.73
CA PHE A 148 -1.65 3.27 1.73
C PHE A 148 -0.76 2.37 0.88
N GLU A 149 -0.87 2.49 -0.45
CA GLU A 149 -0.03 1.75 -1.39
C GLU A 149 0.70 2.68 -2.35
N VAL A 150 1.81 2.17 -2.88
CA VAL A 150 2.46 2.66 -4.10
C VAL A 150 2.48 1.52 -5.10
N ARG A 151 2.10 1.78 -6.33
CA ARG A 151 2.08 0.80 -7.43
C ARG A 151 2.83 1.33 -8.64
N ASP A 152 3.36 0.44 -9.44
CA ASP A 152 3.70 0.76 -10.83
C ASP A 152 2.39 1.01 -11.60
N THR A 153 2.28 2.17 -12.28
CA THR A 153 1.03 2.55 -12.96
C THR A 153 0.66 1.62 -14.11
N LYS A 154 1.65 1.02 -14.79
CA LYS A 154 1.40 0.18 -15.98
C LYS A 154 1.03 -1.24 -15.63
N THR A 155 1.72 -1.82 -14.65
CA THR A 155 1.55 -3.23 -14.26
C THR A 155 0.57 -3.39 -13.11
N GLU A 156 0.27 -2.32 -12.39
CA GLU A 156 -0.47 -2.30 -11.12
C GLU A 156 0.21 -3.13 -10.01
N GLU A 157 1.46 -3.54 -10.20
CA GLU A 157 2.21 -4.26 -9.18
C GLU A 157 2.48 -3.37 -7.97
N PRO A 158 2.16 -3.85 -6.75
CA PRO A 158 2.41 -3.09 -5.54
C PRO A 158 3.90 -3.06 -5.20
N LEU A 159 4.37 -1.89 -4.81
CA LEU A 159 5.73 -1.61 -4.38
C LEU A 159 5.74 -1.29 -2.89
N ASN A 160 6.85 -1.58 -2.20
CA ASN A 160 6.95 -1.28 -0.77
C ASN A 160 6.90 0.24 -0.52
N PRO A 161 5.84 0.79 0.11
CA PRO A 161 5.71 2.23 0.31
C PRO A 161 6.83 2.86 1.15
N LEU A 162 7.49 2.10 2.01
CA LEU A 162 8.61 2.59 2.80
C LEU A 162 9.84 3.00 1.97
N ARG A 163 9.90 2.62 0.70
CA ARG A 163 10.91 3.11 -0.23
C ARG A 163 10.64 4.54 -0.70
N PHE A 164 9.39 4.96 -0.68
CA PHE A 164 8.91 6.23 -1.24
C PHE A 164 8.65 7.28 -0.16
N ILE A 165 8.18 6.89 1.01
CA ILE A 165 7.88 7.81 2.10
C ILE A 165 8.94 7.73 3.19
N SER A 166 9.50 8.87 3.57
CA SER A 166 10.42 9.00 4.70
C SER A 166 9.63 9.07 6.01
N THR A 167 9.09 7.95 6.45
CA THR A 167 8.29 7.94 7.68
C THR A 167 8.84 7.01 8.72
N ALA A 168 8.47 7.33 9.97
CA ALA A 168 8.64 6.53 11.16
C ALA A 168 9.84 5.55 11.07
N GLN A 169 10.95 5.97 11.57
CA GLN A 169 12.08 5.08 11.78
C GLN A 169 11.60 3.90 12.64
N ASP A 170 11.28 2.78 12.00
CA ASP A 170 11.16 1.54 12.72
C ASP A 170 12.59 1.08 13.07
N ASN A 171 13.03 1.50 14.24
CA ASN A 171 14.36 1.14 14.78
C ASN A 171 14.32 -0.21 15.51
N THR A 172 13.20 -0.95 15.42
CA THR A 172 13.07 -2.24 16.07
C THR A 172 13.54 -3.35 15.12
N PRO A 173 14.67 -4.00 15.38
CA PRO A 173 15.10 -5.12 14.54
C PRO A 173 14.04 -6.22 14.54
N PRO A 174 13.83 -6.90 13.42
CA PRO A 174 12.91 -8.03 13.35
C PRO A 174 13.39 -9.15 14.26
N THR A 175 12.46 -9.74 15.04
CA THR A 175 12.74 -10.93 15.84
C THR A 175 12.29 -12.15 15.07
N LEU A 176 13.23 -13.03 14.72
CA LEU A 176 12.92 -14.30 14.07
C LEU A 176 12.46 -15.32 15.12
N PHE A 177 11.16 -15.63 15.15
CA PHE A 177 10.60 -16.60 16.09
C PHE A 177 10.69 -18.05 15.59
N GLY A 178 10.88 -18.26 14.29
CA GLY A 178 11.00 -19.58 13.69
C GLY A 178 11.05 -19.53 12.18
N VAL A 179 11.59 -20.58 11.61
CA VAL A 179 11.60 -20.84 10.17
C VAL A 179 10.83 -22.13 9.93
N LYS A 180 9.77 -22.06 9.10
CA LYS A 180 9.10 -23.24 8.60
C LYS A 180 9.58 -23.52 7.18
N ILE A 181 10.09 -24.71 6.97
CA ILE A 181 10.55 -25.18 5.66
C ILE A 181 9.56 -26.23 5.17
N TYR A 182 9.02 -26.03 3.98
CA TYR A 182 8.10 -26.97 3.34
C TYR A 182 8.77 -27.63 2.15
N ALA A 183 8.68 -28.95 2.06
CA ALA A 183 9.02 -29.66 0.86
C ALA A 183 7.93 -29.38 -0.20
N ILE A 184 8.30 -28.87 -1.36
CA ILE A 184 7.37 -28.54 -2.45
C ILE A 184 7.34 -29.59 -3.56
N SER A 185 8.17 -30.65 -3.44
CA SER A 185 8.13 -31.83 -4.31
C SER A 185 8.26 -33.11 -3.48
N PRO A 186 7.77 -34.24 -3.98
CA PRO A 186 7.90 -35.54 -3.29
C PRO A 186 9.34 -35.93 -3.01
N ASP A 187 10.30 -35.42 -3.79
CA ASP A 187 11.72 -35.74 -3.70
C ASP A 187 12.50 -34.73 -2.83
N ALA A 188 11.84 -33.68 -2.36
CA ALA A 188 12.48 -32.69 -1.50
C ALA A 188 12.54 -33.19 -0.06
N GLN A 189 13.76 -33.37 0.48
CA GLN A 189 13.98 -33.76 1.86
C GLN A 189 14.45 -32.57 2.70
N VAL A 190 13.84 -32.40 3.87
CA VAL A 190 14.23 -31.42 4.88
C VAL A 190 14.81 -32.17 6.07
N ALA A 191 16.03 -31.85 6.43
CA ALA A 191 16.82 -32.42 7.54
C ALA A 191 17.45 -33.82 7.27
N GLY A 192 18.70 -33.84 6.81
CA GLY A 192 19.67 -34.88 7.12
C GLY A 192 19.73 -36.08 6.19
N GLY A 193 19.12 -36.09 5.03
CA GLY A 193 19.22 -37.18 4.09
C GLY A 193 19.29 -36.74 2.63
N GLN A 194 20.42 -37.04 2.01
CA GLN A 194 20.78 -37.02 0.60
C GLN A 194 20.18 -35.99 -0.37
N THR A 195 21.05 -35.21 -0.87
CA THR A 195 21.19 -34.41 -2.11
C THR A 195 20.14 -34.60 -3.19
N GLY A 196 19.30 -33.58 -3.35
CA GLY A 196 18.45 -33.39 -4.52
C GLY A 196 17.79 -32.01 -4.38
N MET A 197 18.35 -31.02 -5.00
CA MET A 197 18.20 -29.62 -4.77
C MET A 197 16.92 -29.03 -5.36
N LEU A 198 16.08 -28.37 -4.57
CA LEU A 198 15.73 -26.94 -4.68
C LEU A 198 14.99 -26.49 -3.41
N LEU A 199 15.69 -25.76 -2.57
CA LEU A 199 15.08 -25.08 -1.44
C LEU A 199 14.48 -23.77 -1.93
N VAL A 200 13.16 -23.66 -1.97
CA VAL A 200 12.47 -22.38 -2.01
C VAL A 200 12.17 -22.00 -0.57
N PHE A 201 12.87 -20.98 -0.09
CA PHE A 201 12.63 -20.45 1.25
C PHE A 201 11.39 -19.55 1.22
N LEU A 202 10.31 -19.95 1.85
CA LEU A 202 9.26 -19.04 2.26
C LEU A 202 9.61 -18.57 3.67
N VAL A 203 10.24 -17.42 3.80
CA VAL A 203 10.46 -16.78 5.10
C VAL A 203 9.18 -16.08 5.49
N SER A 204 8.37 -16.70 6.35
CA SER A 204 7.28 -15.99 7.00
C SER A 204 7.86 -15.18 8.15
N LEU A 205 8.06 -13.88 7.93
CA LEU A 205 8.51 -12.95 8.95
C LEU A 205 7.31 -12.56 9.81
N CYS A 206 7.09 -13.25 10.93
CA CYS A 206 6.08 -12.85 11.89
C CYS A 206 6.69 -11.80 12.83
N ILE A 207 6.47 -10.54 12.51
CA ILE A 207 6.88 -9.40 13.35
C ILE A 207 5.81 -9.22 14.42
N ARG A 208 6.01 -9.76 15.63
CA ARG A 208 5.24 -9.35 16.80
C ARG A 208 5.99 -8.24 17.53
N LYS A 209 5.37 -7.07 17.59
CA LYS A 209 5.84 -5.99 18.48
C LYS A 209 5.62 -6.45 19.93
N SER A 210 6.70 -6.44 20.72
CA SER A 210 6.60 -6.56 22.16
C SER A 210 5.93 -5.30 22.71
N THR A 211 4.69 -5.43 23.16
CA THR A 211 4.07 -4.43 24.03
C THR A 211 4.67 -4.59 25.41
N LYS A 212 5.65 -3.76 25.76
CA LYS A 212 5.96 -3.52 27.17
C LYS A 212 4.95 -2.51 27.66
N SER A 213 4.15 -2.97 28.64
CA SER A 213 3.32 -2.15 29.54
C SER A 213 4.10 -1.03 30.22
#